data_f71662ae77bff3cf3a956265d3d5e5dc
#
_entry.id   f71662ae77bff3cf3a956265d3d5e5dc
#
_cell.length_a   1.000
_cell.length_b   1.000
_cell.length_c   1.000
_cell.angle_alpha   90.00
_cell.angle_beta   90.00
_cell.angle_gamma   90.00
#
_symmetry.space_group_name_H-M   'P 1'
#
loop_
_entity.id
_entity.type
_entity.pdbx_description
1 polymer ?
#
loop_
_entity_poly.entity_id
_entity_poly.type
_entity_poly.pdbx_seq_one_letter_code
_entity_poly.pdbx_strand_id
1 'polypeptide(L)'
;MRNKVAKIIAIVIVFIFGGAYIFNKLTKPSLGPKTAKLYQHGFQLLEEQLGTYIKEYYSGVEKIEFSPIYITEEGSTFSNVYVRPTIYDKYGNKATLGTQIKKYVPNSFGNEADLVLDFDWSGNEVIELLDSEDNSIDVSNAKELPEEAKLTDAKSIDINIQMLIEDGQLKGVVKDGKGSPNAEIVYNVNLSKANE
;
A
#
# COMPACT_ATOMS: atom_id res chain seq x y z
N MET A 1 47.88 20.38 5.58
CA MET A 1 47.05 19.17 5.29
C MET A 1 45.71 19.18 6.06
N ARG A 2 45.68 19.48 7.36
CA ARG A 2 44.46 19.45 8.23
C ARG A 2 43.28 20.27 7.72
N ASN A 3 43.50 21.45 7.15
CA ASN A 3 42.43 22.32 6.61
C ASN A 3 41.83 21.84 5.29
N LYS A 4 42.55 21.07 4.46
CA LYS A 4 42.01 20.48 3.24
C LYS A 4 41.08 19.29 3.54
N VAL A 5 41.48 18.44 4.49
CA VAL A 5 40.67 17.30 4.93
C VAL A 5 39.37 17.78 5.60
N ALA A 6 39.43 18.81 6.46
CA ALA A 6 38.25 19.38 7.09
C ALA A 6 37.27 19.98 6.06
N LYS A 7 37.77 20.65 5.01
CA LYS A 7 36.93 21.17 3.92
C LYS A 7 36.26 20.06 3.11
N ILE A 8 36.98 18.98 2.83
CA ILE A 8 36.42 17.81 2.11
C ILE A 8 35.32 17.13 2.94
N ILE A 9 35.55 16.94 4.24
CA ILE A 9 34.55 16.36 5.15
C ILE A 9 33.30 17.27 5.20
N ALA A 10 33.45 18.59 5.31
CA ALA A 10 32.34 19.51 5.32
C ALA A 10 31.53 19.46 4.02
N ILE A 11 32.17 19.36 2.86
CA ILE A 11 31.52 19.22 1.56
C ILE A 11 30.74 17.91 1.47
N VAL A 12 31.31 16.78 1.90
CA VAL A 12 30.65 15.48 1.92
C VAL A 12 29.42 15.50 2.83
N ILE A 13 29.52 16.12 4.01
CA ILE A 13 28.38 16.28 4.93
C ILE A 13 27.25 17.08 4.27
N VAL A 14 27.57 18.20 3.62
CA VAL A 14 26.57 19.02 2.90
C VAL A 14 25.90 18.22 1.77
N PHE A 15 26.65 17.40 1.04
CA PHE A 15 26.07 16.54 -0.02
C PHE A 15 25.16 15.45 0.55
N ILE A 16 25.56 14.81 1.64
CA ILE A 16 24.74 13.75 2.27
C ILE A 16 23.47 14.34 2.88
N PHE A 17 23.57 15.37 3.70
CA PHE A 17 22.41 15.96 4.35
C PHE A 17 21.57 16.80 3.39
N GLY A 18 22.19 17.53 2.48
CA GLY A 18 21.50 18.28 1.43
C GLY A 18 20.80 17.37 0.43
N GLY A 19 21.44 16.28 0.00
CA GLY A 19 20.86 15.27 -0.87
C GLY A 19 19.67 14.55 -0.21
N ALA A 20 19.79 14.17 1.05
CA ALA A 20 18.70 13.56 1.82
C ALA A 20 17.52 14.54 2.02
N TYR A 21 17.81 15.82 2.28
CA TYR A 21 16.77 16.84 2.41
C TYR A 21 16.03 17.09 1.10
N ILE A 22 16.76 17.22 -0.01
CA ILE A 22 16.16 17.40 -1.35
C ILE A 22 15.36 16.16 -1.75
N PHE A 23 15.89 14.98 -1.56
CA PHE A 23 15.20 13.73 -1.84
C PHE A 23 13.89 13.63 -1.03
N ASN A 24 13.95 13.90 0.28
CA ASN A 24 12.78 13.89 1.15
C ASN A 24 11.72 14.93 0.74
N LYS A 25 12.15 16.11 0.29
CA LYS A 25 11.23 17.15 -0.21
C LYS A 25 10.60 16.82 -1.56
N LEU A 26 11.32 16.08 -2.42
CA LEU A 26 10.82 15.66 -3.74
C LEU A 26 9.89 14.44 -3.66
N THR A 27 10.10 13.56 -2.69
CA THR A 27 9.35 12.31 -2.58
C THR A 27 8.17 12.36 -1.61
N LYS A 28 8.15 13.33 -0.68
CA LYS A 28 7.01 13.47 0.25
C LYS A 28 5.92 14.37 -0.33
N PRO A 29 4.66 13.91 -0.28
CA PRO A 29 3.53 14.74 -0.68
C PRO A 29 3.35 15.92 0.29
N SER A 30 2.79 17.03 -0.22
CA SER A 30 2.53 18.24 0.56
C SER A 30 1.24 18.13 1.37
N LEU A 31 1.16 17.15 2.28
CA LEU A 31 0.02 16.94 3.17
C LEU A 31 0.18 17.66 4.50
N GLY A 32 -0.93 18.20 5.01
CA GLY A 32 -0.98 18.63 6.39
C GLY A 32 -0.82 17.46 7.37
N PRO A 33 -0.27 17.69 8.59
CA PRO A 33 -0.01 16.60 9.55
C PRO A 33 -1.25 15.78 9.92
N LYS A 34 -2.42 16.40 9.96
CA LYS A 34 -3.69 15.76 10.27
C LYS A 34 -4.12 14.81 9.14
N THR A 35 -4.09 15.28 7.91
CA THR A 35 -4.41 14.48 6.72
C THR A 35 -3.42 13.32 6.53
N ALA A 36 -2.12 13.57 6.81
CA ALA A 36 -1.13 12.51 6.76
C ALA A 36 -1.42 11.36 7.74
N LYS A 37 -1.86 11.69 8.97
CA LYS A 37 -2.25 10.69 9.97
C LYS A 37 -3.49 9.91 9.55
N LEU A 38 -4.53 10.60 9.06
CA LEU A 38 -5.74 9.96 8.53
C LEU A 38 -5.40 8.95 7.44
N TYR A 39 -4.58 9.33 6.48
CA TYR A 39 -4.16 8.43 5.40
C TYR A 39 -3.36 7.24 5.93
N GLN A 40 -2.40 7.47 6.82
CA GLN A 40 -1.62 6.37 7.41
C GLN A 40 -2.51 5.40 8.19
N HIS A 41 -3.47 5.89 8.96
CA HIS A 41 -4.40 5.06 9.72
C HIS A 41 -5.34 4.26 8.80
N GLY A 42 -6.02 4.92 7.86
CA GLY A 42 -6.94 4.22 6.96
C GLY A 42 -6.24 3.21 6.06
N PHE A 43 -5.07 3.56 5.53
CA PHE A 43 -4.30 2.62 4.71
C PHE A 43 -3.69 1.47 5.51
N GLN A 44 -3.36 1.65 6.79
CA GLN A 44 -2.99 0.52 7.65
C GLN A 44 -4.11 -0.52 7.69
N LEU A 45 -5.34 -0.08 7.95
CA LEU A 45 -6.50 -0.98 8.02
C LEU A 45 -6.82 -1.63 6.65
N LEU A 46 -6.66 -0.88 5.55
CA LEU A 46 -6.78 -1.44 4.20
C LEU A 46 -5.71 -2.49 3.90
N GLU A 47 -4.46 -2.23 4.25
CA GLU A 47 -3.37 -3.21 4.08
C GLU A 47 -3.62 -4.49 4.90
N GLU A 48 -4.14 -4.34 6.13
CA GLU A 48 -4.55 -5.47 6.97
C GLU A 48 -5.69 -6.25 6.31
N GLN A 49 -6.69 -5.59 5.74
CA GLN A 49 -7.81 -6.21 5.04
C GLN A 49 -7.35 -7.01 3.81
N LEU A 50 -6.58 -6.38 2.92
CA LEU A 50 -6.06 -7.02 1.70
C LEU A 50 -5.08 -8.15 2.02
N GLY A 51 -4.16 -7.90 2.95
CA GLY A 51 -3.14 -8.88 3.37
C GLY A 51 -3.75 -10.10 4.04
N THR A 52 -4.74 -9.90 4.92
CA THR A 52 -5.48 -10.97 5.58
C THR A 52 -6.24 -11.81 4.56
N TYR A 53 -6.95 -11.20 3.62
CA TYR A 53 -7.66 -11.90 2.57
C TYR A 53 -6.72 -12.79 1.74
N ILE A 54 -5.62 -12.26 1.24
CA ILE A 54 -4.65 -13.02 0.45
C ILE A 54 -4.08 -14.18 1.28
N LYS A 55 -3.72 -13.93 2.54
CA LYS A 55 -3.15 -14.94 3.45
C LYS A 55 -4.13 -16.06 3.79
N GLU A 56 -5.41 -15.75 3.97
CA GLU A 56 -6.43 -16.72 4.37
C GLU A 56 -6.97 -17.55 3.20
N TYR A 57 -7.04 -16.97 2.00
CA TYR A 57 -7.67 -17.62 0.85
C TYR A 57 -6.69 -18.20 -0.18
N TYR A 58 -5.42 -17.83 -0.14
CA TYR A 58 -4.44 -18.28 -1.12
C TYR A 58 -3.33 -19.12 -0.49
N SER A 59 -3.19 -20.37 -0.91
CA SER A 59 -2.03 -21.20 -0.57
C SER A 59 -0.85 -20.91 -1.50
N GLY A 60 0.38 -21.24 -1.04
CA GLY A 60 1.61 -21.06 -1.81
C GLY A 60 2.19 -19.65 -1.77
N VAL A 61 1.63 -18.77 -0.94
CA VAL A 61 2.18 -17.44 -0.65
C VAL A 61 3.18 -17.53 0.49
N GLU A 62 4.34 -16.94 0.34
CA GLU A 62 5.40 -16.89 1.36
C GLU A 62 5.46 -15.52 2.05
N LYS A 63 5.26 -14.45 1.27
CA LYS A 63 5.24 -13.08 1.78
C LYS A 63 4.28 -12.20 0.97
N ILE A 64 3.67 -11.25 1.64
CA ILE A 64 2.91 -10.14 1.07
C ILE A 64 3.58 -8.86 1.54
N GLU A 65 3.97 -7.97 0.61
CA GLU A 65 4.67 -6.74 0.91
C GLU A 65 3.95 -5.56 0.28
N PHE A 66 3.58 -4.57 1.08
CA PHE A 66 2.89 -3.40 0.58
C PHE A 66 3.87 -2.31 0.12
N SER A 67 3.53 -1.64 -0.96
CA SER A 67 4.22 -0.42 -1.38
C SER A 67 3.99 0.70 -0.37
N PRO A 68 4.76 1.79 -0.42
CA PRO A 68 4.33 3.03 0.20
C PRO A 68 2.94 3.45 -0.29
N ILE A 69 2.24 4.25 0.50
CA ILE A 69 1.00 4.91 0.08
C ILE A 69 1.37 5.94 -0.98
N TYR A 70 1.04 5.67 -2.23
CA TYR A 70 1.30 6.57 -3.35
C TYR A 70 0.21 7.63 -3.45
N ILE A 71 0.64 8.87 -3.62
CA ILE A 71 -0.25 10.02 -3.81
C ILE A 71 0.11 10.69 -5.12
N THR A 72 -0.85 10.74 -6.05
CA THR A 72 -0.77 11.54 -7.28
C THR A 72 -1.26 12.95 -6.98
N GLU A 73 -0.47 13.93 -7.37
CA GLU A 73 -0.81 15.34 -7.25
C GLU A 73 -1.03 15.91 -8.66
N GLU A 74 -2.25 16.35 -8.97
CA GLU A 74 -2.56 17.13 -10.17
C GLU A 74 -2.87 18.56 -9.80
N GLY A 75 -1.88 19.44 -9.98
CA GLY A 75 -1.98 20.85 -9.59
C GLY A 75 -2.07 21.02 -8.07
N SER A 76 -3.24 21.50 -7.57
CA SER A 76 -3.51 21.68 -6.14
C SER A 76 -4.42 20.60 -5.54
N THR A 77 -4.84 19.62 -6.31
CA THR A 77 -5.75 18.54 -5.90
C THR A 77 -5.04 17.20 -5.86
N PHE A 78 -5.38 16.36 -4.88
CA PHE A 78 -4.97 14.97 -4.83
C PHE A 78 -5.94 14.17 -5.69
N SER A 79 -5.47 13.59 -6.80
CA SER A 79 -6.32 12.91 -7.76
C SER A 79 -6.44 11.41 -7.52
N ASN A 80 -5.44 10.80 -6.86
CA ASN A 80 -5.49 9.38 -6.52
C ASN A 80 -4.55 9.05 -5.36
N VAL A 81 -5.00 8.20 -4.44
CA VAL A 81 -4.20 7.69 -3.31
C VAL A 81 -4.38 6.18 -3.23
N TYR A 82 -3.29 5.43 -3.32
CA TYR A 82 -3.35 3.98 -3.46
C TYR A 82 -2.11 3.26 -2.91
N VAL A 83 -2.27 1.96 -2.67
CA VAL A 83 -1.20 1.01 -2.38
C VAL A 83 -1.19 -0.12 -3.40
N ARG A 84 -0.08 -0.84 -3.47
CA ARG A 84 0.09 -2.03 -4.32
C ARG A 84 0.69 -3.16 -3.51
N PRO A 85 -0.06 -4.24 -3.25
CA PRO A 85 0.49 -5.44 -2.65
C PRO A 85 1.40 -6.18 -3.64
N THR A 86 2.55 -6.65 -3.19
CA THR A 86 3.44 -7.56 -3.93
C THR A 86 3.39 -8.92 -3.25
N ILE A 87 3.03 -9.96 -3.99
CA ILE A 87 3.00 -11.35 -3.54
C ILE A 87 4.32 -12.03 -3.91
N TYR A 88 4.89 -12.74 -2.96
CA TYR A 88 6.04 -13.63 -3.16
C TYR A 88 5.55 -15.07 -3.00
N ASP A 89 5.86 -15.90 -3.99
CA ASP A 89 5.54 -17.32 -3.94
C ASP A 89 6.69 -18.16 -3.33
N LYS A 90 6.42 -19.41 -2.97
CA LYS A 90 7.40 -20.34 -2.39
C LYS A 90 8.57 -20.71 -3.32
N TYR A 91 8.56 -20.26 -4.56
CA TYR A 91 9.64 -20.49 -5.54
C TYR A 91 10.51 -19.26 -5.75
N GLY A 92 10.27 -18.19 -5.00
CA GLY A 92 11.00 -16.94 -5.06
C GLY A 92 10.58 -16.02 -6.20
N ASN A 93 9.47 -16.32 -6.91
CA ASN A 93 8.90 -15.35 -7.84
C ASN A 93 8.10 -14.29 -7.07
N LYS A 94 7.98 -13.12 -7.67
CA LYS A 94 7.18 -12.03 -7.10
C LYS A 94 6.37 -11.33 -8.18
N ALA A 95 5.17 -10.92 -7.82
CA ALA A 95 4.31 -10.14 -8.69
C ALA A 95 3.53 -9.10 -7.89
N THR A 96 3.38 -7.91 -8.46
CA THR A 96 2.70 -6.77 -7.82
C THR A 96 1.31 -6.62 -8.40
N LEU A 97 0.30 -6.60 -7.53
CA LEU A 97 -1.08 -6.34 -7.90
C LEU A 97 -1.24 -4.87 -8.33
N GLY A 98 -2.23 -4.59 -9.18
CA GLY A 98 -2.45 -3.25 -9.70
C GLY A 98 -1.46 -2.83 -10.79
N THR A 99 -0.61 -3.74 -11.28
CA THR A 99 0.30 -3.47 -12.40
C THR A 99 -0.28 -3.95 -13.73
N GLN A 100 0.14 -3.31 -14.81
CA GLN A 100 -0.31 -3.71 -16.15
C GLN A 100 0.16 -5.12 -16.48
N ILE A 101 -0.78 -5.97 -16.94
CA ILE A 101 -0.53 -7.32 -17.44
C ILE A 101 -0.96 -7.36 -18.90
N LYS A 102 0.01 -7.43 -19.82
CA LYS A 102 -0.25 -7.34 -21.29
C LYS A 102 -1.01 -6.04 -21.65
N LYS A 103 -2.28 -6.13 -22.05
CA LYS A 103 -3.15 -5.00 -22.39
C LYS A 103 -4.14 -4.63 -21.30
N TYR A 104 -4.16 -5.40 -20.22
CA TYR A 104 -5.07 -5.19 -19.09
C TYR A 104 -4.36 -4.38 -18.01
N VAL A 105 -5.03 -3.35 -17.51
CA VAL A 105 -4.57 -2.53 -16.40
C VAL A 105 -5.55 -2.75 -15.25
N PRO A 106 -5.18 -3.55 -14.23
CA PRO A 106 -6.02 -3.72 -13.05
C PRO A 106 -6.12 -2.41 -12.26
N ASN A 107 -7.20 -2.27 -11.49
CA ASN A 107 -7.32 -1.16 -10.55
C ASN A 107 -6.25 -1.29 -9.44
N SER A 108 -5.75 -0.17 -8.97
CA SER A 108 -5.01 -0.08 -7.72
C SER A 108 -5.98 -0.09 -6.53
N PHE A 109 -5.47 -0.43 -5.35
CA PHE A 109 -6.27 -0.49 -4.12
C PHE A 109 -6.13 0.83 -3.36
N GLY A 110 -7.24 1.49 -3.03
CA GLY A 110 -7.14 2.78 -2.35
C GLY A 110 -8.40 3.59 -2.21
N ASN A 111 -8.21 4.89 -2.06
CA ASN A 111 -9.28 5.83 -1.78
C ASN A 111 -10.35 5.84 -2.89
N GLU A 112 -11.60 5.99 -2.47
CA GLU A 112 -12.82 6.00 -3.29
C GLU A 112 -13.23 4.65 -3.92
N ALA A 113 -12.34 3.64 -3.92
CA ALA A 113 -12.64 2.31 -4.45
C ALA A 113 -12.82 1.27 -3.33
N ASP A 114 -11.91 1.27 -2.34
CA ASP A 114 -11.88 0.26 -1.28
C ASP A 114 -11.93 0.92 0.11
N LEU A 115 -11.66 2.23 0.17
CA LEU A 115 -11.46 3.00 1.38
C LEU A 115 -12.02 4.42 1.22
N VAL A 116 -12.78 4.89 2.19
CA VAL A 116 -13.23 6.29 2.30
C VAL A 116 -12.51 6.96 3.47
N LEU A 117 -11.95 8.13 3.22
CA LEU A 117 -11.20 8.93 4.19
C LEU A 117 -11.73 10.35 4.22
N ASP A 118 -12.23 10.79 5.36
CA ASP A 118 -12.77 12.14 5.56
C ASP A 118 -12.61 12.61 7.02
N PHE A 119 -13.07 13.80 7.29
CA PHE A 119 -13.22 14.36 8.62
C PHE A 119 -14.67 14.77 8.86
N ASP A 120 -15.24 14.41 10.00
CA ASP A 120 -16.55 14.89 10.41
C ASP A 120 -16.56 16.40 10.71
N TRP A 121 -17.76 16.95 10.96
CA TRP A 121 -17.93 18.36 11.29
C TRP A 121 -17.17 18.81 12.57
N SER A 122 -16.86 17.87 13.45
CA SER A 122 -16.07 18.10 14.66
C SER A 122 -14.57 17.94 14.40
N GLY A 123 -14.22 17.48 13.21
CA GLY A 123 -12.85 17.24 12.77
C GLY A 123 -12.28 15.92 13.28
N ASN A 124 -13.09 14.95 13.66
CA ASN A 124 -12.65 13.59 13.91
C ASN A 124 -12.43 12.85 12.59
N GLU A 125 -11.55 11.85 12.61
CA GLU A 125 -11.31 10.98 11.45
C GLU A 125 -12.58 10.17 11.13
N VAL A 126 -12.90 10.06 9.84
CA VAL A 126 -13.90 9.15 9.28
C VAL A 126 -13.17 8.21 8.35
N ILE A 127 -13.17 6.93 8.69
CA ILE A 127 -12.50 5.88 7.95
C ILE A 127 -13.51 4.76 7.73
N GLU A 128 -13.81 4.48 6.46
CA GLU A 128 -14.74 3.40 6.11
C GLU A 128 -14.04 2.47 5.12
N LEU A 129 -14.11 1.16 5.37
CA LEU A 129 -13.68 0.10 4.47
C LEU A 129 -14.89 -0.54 3.81
N LEU A 130 -14.78 -0.94 2.56
CA LEU A 130 -15.79 -1.75 1.91
C LEU A 130 -15.61 -3.23 2.28
N ASP A 131 -16.72 -3.89 2.61
CA ASP A 131 -16.75 -5.35 2.77
C ASP A 131 -16.90 -6.06 1.40
N SER A 132 -17.06 -7.39 1.43
CA SER A 132 -17.21 -8.22 0.23
C SER A 132 -18.52 -8.00 -0.54
N GLU A 133 -19.49 -7.30 0.05
CA GLU A 133 -20.79 -6.98 -0.55
C GLU A 133 -20.88 -5.49 -0.95
N ASP A 134 -19.74 -4.78 -0.94
CA ASP A 134 -19.63 -3.35 -1.17
C ASP A 134 -20.37 -2.48 -0.12
N ASN A 135 -20.60 -3.02 1.09
CA ASN A 135 -21.11 -2.21 2.20
C ASN A 135 -19.97 -1.47 2.89
N SER A 136 -20.23 -0.24 3.27
CA SER A 136 -19.31 0.60 4.04
C SER A 136 -19.31 0.23 5.51
N ILE A 137 -18.16 -0.10 6.06
CA ILE A 137 -17.94 -0.44 7.47
C ILE A 137 -17.11 0.67 8.10
N ASP A 138 -17.68 1.36 9.09
CA ASP A 138 -16.97 2.40 9.86
C ASP A 138 -15.92 1.77 10.77
N VAL A 139 -14.66 2.08 10.49
CA VAL A 139 -13.49 1.60 11.22
C VAL A 139 -12.67 2.75 11.82
N SER A 140 -13.25 3.94 11.93
CA SER A 140 -12.58 5.18 12.37
C SER A 140 -11.90 5.07 13.75
N ASN A 141 -12.43 4.23 14.65
CA ASN A 141 -11.90 4.00 15.99
C ASN A 141 -11.10 2.70 16.13
N ALA A 142 -10.99 1.92 15.07
CA ALA A 142 -10.29 0.64 15.09
C ALA A 142 -8.77 0.86 15.02
N LYS A 143 -8.02 0.14 15.86
CA LYS A 143 -6.55 0.13 15.82
C LYS A 143 -5.98 -0.98 14.95
N GLU A 144 -6.76 -2.02 14.75
CA GLU A 144 -6.51 -3.20 13.95
C GLU A 144 -7.78 -3.55 13.20
N LEU A 145 -7.70 -4.29 12.12
CA LEU A 145 -8.83 -4.67 11.29
C LEU A 145 -9.90 -5.44 12.11
N PRO A 146 -11.11 -4.92 12.27
CA PRO A 146 -12.18 -5.64 12.95
C PRO A 146 -12.71 -6.81 12.09
N GLU A 147 -13.28 -7.83 12.74
CA GLU A 147 -13.76 -9.04 12.05
C GLU A 147 -14.82 -8.74 10.98
N GLU A 148 -15.71 -7.80 11.25
CA GLU A 148 -16.77 -7.38 10.33
C GLU A 148 -16.26 -6.70 9.05
N ALA A 149 -15.04 -6.17 9.08
CA ALA A 149 -14.40 -5.56 7.92
C ALA A 149 -13.48 -6.52 7.14
N LYS A 150 -13.36 -7.77 7.56
CA LYS A 150 -12.61 -8.77 6.81
C LYS A 150 -13.34 -9.15 5.53
N LEU A 151 -12.56 -9.29 4.45
CA LEU A 151 -13.10 -9.78 3.17
C LEU A 151 -13.30 -11.30 3.21
N THR A 152 -14.46 -11.76 2.76
CA THR A 152 -14.78 -13.17 2.52
C THR A 152 -14.74 -13.52 1.03
N ASP A 153 -14.87 -12.52 0.17
CA ASP A 153 -14.68 -12.58 -1.28
C ASP A 153 -14.12 -11.24 -1.77
N ALA A 154 -13.27 -11.25 -2.80
CA ALA A 154 -12.67 -10.05 -3.37
C ALA A 154 -12.34 -10.23 -4.86
N LYS A 155 -13.34 -10.02 -5.72
CA LYS A 155 -13.22 -10.26 -7.18
C LYS A 155 -12.06 -9.50 -7.82
N SER A 156 -11.78 -8.28 -7.41
CA SER A 156 -10.68 -7.46 -7.94
C SER A 156 -9.31 -8.08 -7.66
N ILE A 157 -9.11 -8.58 -6.44
CA ILE A 157 -7.90 -9.30 -6.03
C ILE A 157 -7.80 -10.61 -6.77
N ASP A 158 -8.88 -11.39 -6.81
CA ASP A 158 -8.92 -12.71 -7.41
C ASP A 158 -8.57 -12.68 -8.91
N ILE A 159 -9.21 -11.79 -9.66
CA ILE A 159 -8.94 -11.62 -11.08
C ILE A 159 -7.47 -11.22 -11.30
N ASN A 160 -6.95 -10.31 -10.47
CA ASN A 160 -5.59 -9.83 -10.60
C ASN A 160 -4.57 -10.96 -10.32
N ILE A 161 -4.73 -11.69 -9.23
CA ILE A 161 -3.86 -12.84 -8.89
C ILE A 161 -3.95 -13.92 -9.98
N GLN A 162 -5.15 -14.25 -10.44
CA GLN A 162 -5.34 -15.23 -11.51
C GLN A 162 -4.59 -14.83 -12.79
N MET A 163 -4.68 -13.57 -13.20
CA MET A 163 -3.96 -13.07 -14.36
C MET A 163 -2.44 -13.12 -14.20
N LEU A 164 -1.91 -12.84 -12.99
CA LEU A 164 -0.48 -12.96 -12.70
C LEU A 164 0.01 -14.41 -12.75
N ILE A 165 -0.82 -15.36 -12.33
CA ILE A 165 -0.55 -16.80 -12.45
C ILE A 165 -0.54 -17.22 -13.93
N GLU A 166 -1.55 -16.83 -14.70
CA GLU A 166 -1.67 -17.15 -16.13
C GLU A 166 -0.55 -16.52 -16.98
N ASP A 167 -0.05 -15.35 -16.56
CA ASP A 167 1.10 -14.71 -17.19
C ASP A 167 2.45 -15.32 -16.75
N GLY A 168 2.45 -16.27 -15.80
CA GLY A 168 3.64 -16.98 -15.32
C GLY A 168 4.49 -16.18 -14.33
N GLN A 169 3.99 -15.05 -13.82
CA GLN A 169 4.68 -14.24 -12.83
C GLN A 169 4.63 -14.86 -11.43
N LEU A 170 3.55 -15.59 -11.12
CA LEU A 170 3.39 -16.37 -9.88
C LEU A 170 3.26 -17.85 -10.20
N LYS A 171 3.81 -18.71 -9.33
CA LYS A 171 3.75 -20.16 -9.48
C LYS A 171 3.31 -20.82 -8.18
N GLY A 172 2.40 -21.80 -8.30
CA GLY A 172 1.94 -22.58 -7.17
C GLY A 172 1.15 -21.79 -6.12
N VAL A 173 0.69 -20.61 -6.47
CA VAL A 173 -0.30 -19.83 -5.72
C VAL A 173 -1.67 -20.28 -6.18
N VAL A 174 -2.54 -20.68 -5.25
CA VAL A 174 -3.86 -21.25 -5.55
C VAL A 174 -4.88 -20.72 -4.56
N LYS A 175 -6.04 -20.27 -5.06
CA LYS A 175 -7.20 -19.96 -4.20
C LYS A 175 -7.89 -21.26 -3.79
N ASP A 176 -7.68 -21.72 -2.58
CA ASP A 176 -8.19 -23.02 -2.10
C ASP A 176 -8.76 -22.97 -0.67
N GLY A 177 -8.82 -21.80 -0.05
CA GLY A 177 -9.32 -21.62 1.31
C GLY A 177 -8.48 -22.27 2.42
N LYS A 178 -7.34 -22.91 2.09
CA LYS A 178 -6.37 -23.37 3.09
C LYS A 178 -5.45 -22.27 3.52
N GLY A 179 -5.26 -21.32 2.61
CA GLY A 179 -4.44 -20.16 2.82
C GLY A 179 -2.94 -20.46 2.98
N SER A 180 -2.23 -19.46 3.40
CA SER A 180 -0.80 -19.47 3.72
C SER A 180 -0.59 -18.94 5.15
N PRO A 181 -0.94 -19.71 6.20
CA PRO A 181 -0.95 -19.22 7.58
C PRO A 181 0.42 -18.71 8.07
N ASN A 182 1.50 -19.20 7.49
CA ASN A 182 2.86 -18.78 7.81
C ASN A 182 3.37 -17.63 6.92
N ALA A 183 2.57 -17.13 5.97
CA ALA A 183 2.98 -16.01 5.13
C ALA A 183 3.25 -14.76 5.97
N GLU A 184 4.38 -14.12 5.72
CA GLU A 184 4.71 -12.84 6.30
C GLU A 184 3.91 -11.73 5.63
N ILE A 185 3.40 -10.76 6.40
CA ILE A 185 2.80 -9.54 5.86
C ILE A 185 3.68 -8.38 6.28
N VAL A 186 4.16 -7.61 5.31
CA VAL A 186 4.98 -6.41 5.51
C VAL A 186 4.17 -5.18 5.11
N TYR A 187 3.70 -4.46 6.11
CA TYR A 187 2.92 -3.23 5.96
C TYR A 187 3.83 -2.03 5.68
N ASN A 188 3.32 -1.04 4.94
CA ASN A 188 4.10 0.14 4.60
C ASN A 188 3.26 1.42 4.51
N VAL A 189 2.98 2.02 5.63
CA VAL A 189 2.19 3.26 5.74
C VAL A 189 3.01 4.55 5.49
N ASN A 190 4.17 4.46 4.84
CA ASN A 190 4.92 5.63 4.44
C ASN A 190 4.25 6.33 3.26
N LEU A 191 4.08 7.64 3.37
CA LEU A 191 3.52 8.46 2.29
C LEU A 191 4.60 8.79 1.26
N SER A 192 4.31 8.59 -0.01
CA SER A 192 5.21 8.87 -1.13
C SER A 192 4.46 9.50 -2.30
N LYS A 193 5.13 10.38 -3.05
CA LYS A 193 4.59 10.80 -4.34
C LYS A 193 4.63 9.63 -5.32
N ALA A 194 3.54 9.46 -6.08
CA ALA A 194 3.57 8.56 -7.22
C ALA A 194 4.56 9.10 -8.25
N ASN A 195 5.52 8.27 -8.66
CA ASN A 195 6.33 8.57 -9.85
C ASN A 195 5.53 8.07 -11.05
N GLU A 196 5.14 8.99 -11.93
CA GLU A 196 4.61 8.66 -13.25
C GLU A 196 5.65 7.95 -14.12
#